data_c7e8612581643997da13f99c373adece
#
_entry.id   c7e8612581643997da13f99c373adece
#
_cell.length_a   1.000
_cell.length_b   1.000
_cell.length_c   1.000
_cell.angle_alpha   90.00
_cell.angle_beta   90.00
_cell.angle_gamma   90.00
#
_symmetry.space_group_name_H-M   'P 1'
#
loop_
_entity.id
_entity.type
_entity.pdbx_description
1 polymer ?
#
loop_
_entity_poly.entity_id
_entity_poly.type
_entity_poly.pdbx_seq_one_letter_code
_entity_poly.pdbx_strand_id
1 'polypeptide(L)'
;DDNVTRQRMTEGNTLFLIGNTNGIVEADGNADKFGLMPFLSEDGTQNVFVLNVNRFYGLNKKLKQNPQKLEDALKVMRVLSTVAGTSALQPATALKSSLLPFKGAKADGTYYADIADALNAGNTAPFIYSGWENTIVTTGLKMLDFIKGNATMEDVIRQLDEDQDSVVNNTPDVITTVTEELSQQDCAMLVGRCFAQATGSDLALVSLSTWIPGNPTDQNHHGVAAKLYAKGITDYDLSVILPTGWNRTIQTVALTGQQISDLLASGYDAYGNGKGYPYVLVSPVQPEAGKTYQVAICGVSDQLAAEATVTDSGVVGMDAAKTFFGAYTTISRADTAWN
;
A
#
# COMPACT_ATOMS: atom_id res chain seq x y z
N ASP A 1 10.81 5.45 13.00
CA ASP A 1 9.46 5.04 13.41
C ASP A 1 8.64 6.30 13.73
N ASP A 2 7.61 6.56 12.96
CA ASP A 2 6.73 7.73 13.08
C ASP A 2 6.14 7.88 14.50
N ASN A 3 5.82 6.77 15.15
CA ASN A 3 5.26 6.77 16.50
C ASN A 3 6.27 7.29 17.54
N VAL A 4 7.53 6.89 17.43
CA VAL A 4 8.59 7.37 18.34
C VAL A 4 8.83 8.87 18.15
N THR A 5 8.82 9.35 16.91
CA THR A 5 9.03 10.77 16.62
C THR A 5 7.86 11.62 17.12
N ARG A 6 6.62 11.15 16.93
CA ARG A 6 5.41 11.81 17.46
C ARG A 6 5.39 11.83 18.99
N GLN A 7 5.77 10.73 19.61
CA GLN A 7 5.86 10.67 21.08
C GLN A 7 6.89 11.68 21.59
N ARG A 8 8.09 11.74 21.00
CA ARG A 8 9.12 12.71 21.38
C ARG A 8 8.66 14.16 21.20
N MET A 9 7.90 14.45 20.14
CA MET A 9 7.31 15.77 19.93
C MET A 9 6.28 16.11 21.00
N THR A 10 5.40 15.17 21.35
CA THR A 10 4.39 15.33 22.40
C THR A 10 5.03 15.56 23.77
N GLU A 11 6.17 14.91 24.03
CA GLU A 11 6.96 15.06 25.25
C GLU A 11 7.82 16.34 25.28
N GLY A 12 7.84 17.12 24.19
CA GLY A 12 8.66 18.32 24.07
C GLY A 12 10.14 18.05 23.80
N ASN A 13 10.50 16.84 23.43
CA ASN A 13 11.88 16.39 23.16
C ASN A 13 12.29 16.54 21.69
N THR A 14 11.43 17.06 20.84
CA THR A 14 11.67 17.32 19.42
C THR A 14 11.07 18.68 19.05
N LEU A 15 11.86 19.53 18.43
CA LEU A 15 11.45 20.88 18.05
C LEU A 15 10.63 20.90 16.75
N PHE A 16 10.96 20.05 15.80
CA PHE A 16 10.29 19.96 14.50
C PHE A 16 9.97 18.50 14.15
N LEU A 17 8.84 18.30 13.50
CA LEU A 17 8.44 17.04 12.90
C LEU A 17 8.06 17.29 11.44
N ILE A 18 8.69 16.57 10.52
CA ILE A 18 8.23 16.47 9.14
C ILE A 18 7.26 15.29 9.07
N GLY A 19 6.01 15.56 8.71
CA GLY A 19 4.99 14.52 8.67
C GLY A 19 3.72 15.01 8.00
N ASN A 20 2.71 14.15 7.97
CA ASN A 20 1.39 14.54 7.51
C ASN A 20 0.55 15.13 8.66
N THR A 21 -0.45 15.92 8.31
CA THR A 21 -1.33 16.60 9.28
C THR A 21 -2.22 15.65 10.09
N ASN A 22 -2.38 14.39 9.68
CA ASN A 22 -3.09 13.40 10.48
C ASN A 22 -2.41 13.15 11.83
N GLY A 23 -1.07 13.23 11.88
CA GLY A 23 -0.32 13.07 13.11
C GLY A 23 -0.58 14.15 14.16
N ILE A 24 -1.00 15.35 13.75
CA ILE A 24 -1.34 16.46 14.68
C ILE A 24 -2.66 16.19 15.37
N VAL A 25 -3.61 15.55 14.66
CA VAL A 25 -4.95 15.25 15.17
C VAL A 25 -4.92 14.13 16.19
N GLU A 26 -4.04 13.14 15.97
CA GLU A 26 -3.89 12.00 16.88
C GLU A 26 -3.21 12.40 18.20
N ALA A 27 -2.54 13.55 18.24
CA ALA A 27 -2.02 14.17 19.46
C ALA A 27 -3.14 14.88 20.25
N ASP A 28 -4.26 14.18 20.49
CA ASP A 28 -5.47 14.73 21.11
C ASP A 28 -5.14 15.54 22.36
N GLY A 29 -5.60 16.79 22.41
CA GLY A 29 -5.33 17.74 23.49
C GLY A 29 -3.98 18.50 23.37
N ASN A 30 -3.21 18.35 22.33
CA ASN A 30 -1.94 19.05 22.11
C ASN A 30 -1.95 20.01 20.91
N ALA A 31 -3.08 20.17 20.23
CA ALA A 31 -3.19 21.05 19.05
C ALA A 31 -2.78 22.51 19.34
N ASP A 32 -2.96 22.97 20.59
CA ASP A 32 -2.57 24.31 21.02
C ASP A 32 -1.06 24.48 21.23
N LYS A 33 -0.30 23.37 21.19
CA LYS A 33 1.15 23.36 21.43
C LYS A 33 1.97 23.33 20.15
N PHE A 34 1.33 23.04 19.01
CA PHE A 34 2.01 22.87 17.73
C PHE A 34 1.46 23.82 16.69
N GLY A 35 2.35 24.48 15.98
CA GLY A 35 2.04 25.25 14.79
C GLY A 35 2.47 24.53 13.52
N LEU A 36 1.87 24.89 12.40
CA LEU A 36 2.30 24.42 11.07
C LEU A 36 3.28 25.43 10.45
N MET A 37 4.33 24.92 9.86
CA MET A 37 5.32 25.70 9.16
C MET A 37 5.45 25.19 7.71
N PRO A 38 5.52 26.10 6.71
CA PRO A 38 5.79 25.72 5.33
C PRO A 38 7.24 25.28 5.14
N PHE A 39 7.52 24.63 4.03
CA PHE A 39 8.89 24.55 3.55
C PHE A 39 9.33 25.96 3.12
N LEU A 40 10.48 26.39 3.61
CA LEU A 40 11.04 27.69 3.31
C LEU A 40 12.21 27.53 2.34
N SER A 41 12.39 28.51 1.44
CA SER A 41 13.64 28.68 0.71
C SER A 41 14.79 29.04 1.68
N GLU A 42 16.02 28.87 1.24
CA GLU A 42 17.23 29.14 2.04
C GLU A 42 17.25 30.58 2.59
N ASP A 43 16.79 31.54 1.79
CA ASP A 43 16.68 32.95 2.18
C ASP A 43 15.40 33.30 2.95
N GLY A 44 14.50 32.33 3.17
CA GLY A 44 13.24 32.51 3.88
C GLY A 44 12.20 33.35 3.13
N THR A 45 12.47 33.76 1.88
CA THR A 45 11.59 34.67 1.13
C THR A 45 10.45 33.95 0.44
N GLN A 46 10.60 32.65 0.20
CA GLN A 46 9.57 31.81 -0.41
C GLN A 46 9.10 30.74 0.57
N ASN A 47 7.83 30.42 0.50
CA ASN A 47 7.25 29.32 1.25
C ASN A 47 6.35 28.49 0.35
N VAL A 48 6.29 27.17 0.63
CA VAL A 48 5.44 26.25 -0.11
C VAL A 48 4.90 25.18 0.83
N PHE A 49 3.62 24.84 0.68
CA PHE A 49 3.01 23.69 1.30
C PHE A 49 2.87 22.57 0.28
N VAL A 50 3.33 21.39 0.66
CA VAL A 50 3.12 20.19 -0.14
C VAL A 50 1.78 19.58 0.24
N LEU A 51 0.85 19.52 -0.73
CA LEU A 51 -0.49 18.99 -0.53
C LEU A 51 -0.61 17.60 -1.13
N ASN A 52 -1.14 16.67 -0.35
CA ASN A 52 -1.48 15.34 -0.81
C ASN A 52 -3.00 15.14 -0.85
N VAL A 53 -3.50 14.48 -1.89
CA VAL A 53 -4.90 14.08 -2.00
C VAL A 53 -5.04 12.66 -1.45
N ASN A 54 -5.44 12.55 -0.19
CA ASN A 54 -5.53 11.26 0.50
C ASN A 54 -6.81 10.47 0.20
N ARG A 55 -7.82 11.09 -0.40
CA ARG A 55 -9.13 10.44 -0.63
C ARG A 55 -9.71 10.84 -1.97
N PHE A 56 -10.27 9.85 -2.66
CA PHE A 56 -10.97 10.02 -3.92
C PHE A 56 -12.36 9.45 -3.79
N TYR A 57 -13.33 10.10 -4.43
CA TYR A 57 -14.64 9.52 -4.66
C TYR A 57 -14.67 8.94 -6.08
N GLY A 58 -14.90 7.64 -6.17
CA GLY A 58 -15.04 6.95 -7.44
C GLY A 58 -16.47 6.51 -7.70
N LEU A 59 -16.92 6.59 -8.96
CA LEU A 59 -18.18 6.00 -9.41
C LEU A 59 -17.92 4.64 -10.04
N ASN A 60 -18.72 3.64 -9.65
CA ASN A 60 -18.60 2.31 -10.26
C ASN A 60 -18.94 2.40 -11.76
N LYS A 61 -18.04 1.92 -12.62
CA LYS A 61 -18.23 1.95 -14.08
C LYS A 61 -19.49 1.23 -14.57
N LYS A 62 -20.01 0.26 -13.81
CA LYS A 62 -21.28 -0.43 -14.12
C LYS A 62 -22.50 0.49 -14.08
N LEU A 63 -22.40 1.64 -13.41
CA LEU A 63 -23.49 2.64 -13.41
C LEU A 63 -23.80 3.17 -14.81
N LYS A 64 -22.84 3.13 -15.75
CA LYS A 64 -23.08 3.47 -17.16
C LYS A 64 -24.19 2.63 -17.80
N GLN A 65 -24.47 1.43 -17.29
CA GLN A 65 -25.53 0.55 -17.78
C GLN A 65 -26.91 0.93 -17.24
N ASN A 66 -26.99 1.83 -16.25
CA ASN A 66 -28.24 2.33 -15.69
C ASN A 66 -28.20 3.85 -15.58
N PRO A 67 -28.69 4.59 -16.60
CA PRO A 67 -28.61 6.04 -16.65
C PRO A 67 -29.22 6.74 -15.42
N GLN A 68 -30.35 6.21 -14.92
CA GLN A 68 -31.01 6.81 -13.75
C GLN A 68 -30.15 6.69 -12.49
N LYS A 69 -29.58 5.51 -12.24
CA LYS A 69 -28.67 5.31 -11.09
C LYS A 69 -27.39 6.15 -11.22
N LEU A 70 -26.89 6.31 -12.44
CA LEU A 70 -25.73 7.18 -12.69
C LEU A 70 -26.06 8.63 -12.36
N GLU A 71 -27.22 9.13 -12.81
CA GLU A 71 -27.65 10.49 -12.51
C GLU A 71 -27.81 10.72 -11.01
N ASP A 72 -28.43 9.79 -10.29
CA ASP A 72 -28.60 9.87 -8.84
C ASP A 72 -27.27 9.86 -8.11
N ALA A 73 -26.33 8.99 -8.52
CA ALA A 73 -24.98 8.97 -7.99
C ALA A 73 -24.22 10.29 -8.25
N LEU A 74 -24.39 10.88 -9.44
CA LEU A 74 -23.81 12.19 -9.76
C LEU A 74 -24.42 13.34 -8.93
N LYS A 75 -25.70 13.28 -8.58
CA LYS A 75 -26.33 14.22 -7.65
C LYS A 75 -25.67 14.15 -6.26
N VAL A 76 -25.47 12.94 -5.75
CA VAL A 76 -24.76 12.73 -4.48
C VAL A 76 -23.32 13.29 -4.56
N MET A 77 -22.60 12.97 -5.63
CA MET A 77 -21.23 13.48 -5.81
C MET A 77 -21.18 15.01 -5.85
N ARG A 78 -22.15 15.67 -6.49
CA ARG A 78 -22.24 17.15 -6.50
C ARG A 78 -22.42 17.71 -5.10
N VAL A 79 -23.27 17.08 -4.27
CA VAL A 79 -23.46 17.51 -2.86
C VAL A 79 -22.16 17.31 -2.09
N LEU A 80 -21.53 16.14 -2.22
CA LEU A 80 -20.25 15.84 -1.56
C LEU A 80 -19.10 16.77 -1.99
N SER A 81 -19.20 17.34 -3.19
CA SER A 81 -18.24 18.32 -3.71
C SER A 81 -18.53 19.76 -3.23
N THR A 82 -19.31 19.93 -2.19
CA THR A 82 -19.54 21.21 -1.53
C THR A 82 -19.04 21.21 -0.10
N VAL A 83 -18.70 22.39 0.43
CA VAL A 83 -18.30 22.55 1.84
C VAL A 83 -19.39 22.03 2.76
N ALA A 84 -20.65 22.40 2.51
CA ALA A 84 -21.80 22.00 3.33
C ALA A 84 -22.00 20.48 3.33
N GLY A 85 -21.96 19.84 2.16
CA GLY A 85 -22.16 18.41 2.02
C GLY A 85 -21.03 17.61 2.67
N THR A 86 -19.78 18.03 2.51
CA THR A 86 -18.64 17.39 3.17
C THR A 86 -18.71 17.58 4.69
N SER A 87 -19.05 18.78 5.16
CA SER A 87 -19.18 19.08 6.58
C SER A 87 -20.28 18.28 7.26
N ALA A 88 -21.37 17.97 6.53
CA ALA A 88 -22.46 17.16 7.09
C ALA A 88 -22.07 15.68 7.29
N LEU A 89 -21.06 15.18 6.59
CA LEU A 89 -20.63 13.79 6.65
C LEU A 89 -19.43 13.55 7.57
N GLN A 90 -18.70 14.61 7.94
CA GLN A 90 -17.48 14.46 8.73
C GLN A 90 -17.73 14.95 10.16
N PRO A 91 -17.22 14.23 11.17
CA PRO A 91 -17.22 14.74 12.55
C PRO A 91 -16.46 16.08 12.62
N ALA A 92 -16.88 16.97 13.52
CA ALA A 92 -16.26 18.28 13.67
C ALA A 92 -14.73 18.23 13.90
N THR A 93 -14.24 17.18 14.54
CA THR A 93 -12.81 16.92 14.76
C THR A 93 -12.08 16.63 13.45
N ALA A 94 -12.68 15.84 12.57
CA ALA A 94 -12.10 15.54 11.27
C ALA A 94 -12.09 16.75 10.32
N LEU A 95 -13.04 17.67 10.46
CA LEU A 95 -13.07 18.92 9.70
C LEU A 95 -11.95 19.87 10.08
N LYS A 96 -11.54 19.90 11.35
CA LYS A 96 -10.41 20.71 11.81
C LYS A 96 -9.07 20.27 11.22
N SER A 97 -8.94 19.00 10.84
CA SER A 97 -7.72 18.40 10.32
C SER A 97 -7.69 18.24 8.81
N SER A 98 -8.75 18.62 8.11
CA SER A 98 -8.88 18.43 6.67
C SER A 98 -8.95 19.77 5.96
N LEU A 99 -8.02 20.00 5.03
CA LEU A 99 -8.20 21.02 4.01
C LEU A 99 -9.25 20.55 3.02
N LEU A 100 -10.31 21.32 2.89
CA LEU A 100 -11.33 21.05 1.88
C LEU A 100 -10.92 21.71 0.57
N PRO A 101 -10.66 20.95 -0.52
CA PRO A 101 -10.19 21.48 -1.81
C PRO A 101 -11.32 22.09 -2.62
N PHE A 102 -12.23 22.84 -1.97
CA PHE A 102 -13.40 23.43 -2.62
C PHE A 102 -13.31 24.95 -2.60
N LYS A 103 -13.73 25.57 -3.70
CA LYS A 103 -13.83 27.02 -3.78
C LYS A 103 -14.72 27.55 -2.65
N GLY A 104 -14.18 28.45 -1.83
CA GLY A 104 -14.86 29.02 -0.67
C GLY A 104 -14.70 28.27 0.65
N ALA A 105 -13.97 27.15 0.67
CA ALA A 105 -13.49 26.57 1.93
C ALA A 105 -12.50 27.53 2.59
N LYS A 106 -12.60 27.65 3.93
CA LYS A 106 -11.72 28.51 4.73
C LYS A 106 -10.86 27.64 5.63
N ALA A 107 -9.62 28.04 5.82
CA ALA A 107 -8.71 27.43 6.78
C ALA A 107 -8.94 27.93 8.21
N ASP A 108 -9.70 29.04 8.38
CA ASP A 108 -9.99 29.63 9.69
C ASP A 108 -10.70 28.64 10.63
N GLY A 109 -10.25 28.57 11.87
CA GLY A 109 -10.80 27.65 12.88
C GLY A 109 -10.38 26.19 12.69
N THR A 110 -9.48 25.91 11.79
CA THR A 110 -8.83 24.61 11.59
C THR A 110 -7.40 24.64 12.13
N TYR A 111 -6.72 23.49 12.12
CA TYR A 111 -5.28 23.40 12.41
C TYR A 111 -4.40 24.08 11.33
N TYR A 112 -4.99 24.57 10.25
CA TYR A 112 -4.33 25.27 9.16
C TYR A 112 -4.43 26.79 9.29
N ALA A 113 -4.95 27.31 10.39
CA ALA A 113 -5.10 28.76 10.59
C ALA A 113 -3.76 29.49 10.49
N ASP A 114 -2.69 28.92 11.02
CA ASP A 114 -1.33 29.50 10.99
C ASP A 114 -0.76 29.66 9.58
N ILE A 115 -1.28 28.88 8.63
CA ILE A 115 -0.81 28.87 7.24
C ILE A 115 -1.90 29.34 6.26
N ALA A 116 -3.01 29.86 6.77
CA ALA A 116 -4.15 30.23 5.96
C ALA A 116 -3.80 31.24 4.84
N ASP A 117 -2.97 32.22 5.13
CA ASP A 117 -2.56 33.23 4.17
C ASP A 117 -1.76 32.62 3.01
N ALA A 118 -0.81 31.71 3.31
CA ALA A 118 -0.03 31.04 2.28
C ALA A 118 -0.88 30.09 1.42
N LEU A 119 -1.84 29.37 2.05
CA LEU A 119 -2.77 28.52 1.32
C LEU A 119 -3.71 29.35 0.43
N ASN A 120 -4.23 30.47 0.93
CA ASN A 120 -5.08 31.38 0.18
C ASN A 120 -4.33 32.08 -0.97
N ALA A 121 -3.03 32.33 -0.82
CA ALA A 121 -2.16 32.83 -1.86
C ALA A 121 -1.82 31.79 -2.94
N GLY A 122 -2.16 30.51 -2.71
CA GLY A 122 -1.88 29.42 -3.66
C GLY A 122 -0.42 28.93 -3.60
N ASN A 123 0.30 29.22 -2.52
CA ASN A 123 1.68 28.74 -2.31
C ASN A 123 1.68 27.24 -1.98
N THR A 124 1.20 26.44 -2.92
CA THR A 124 1.07 25.00 -2.74
C THR A 124 1.69 24.25 -3.90
N ALA A 125 2.30 23.12 -3.62
CA ALA A 125 2.75 22.14 -4.60
C ALA A 125 2.05 20.80 -4.38
N PRO A 126 1.68 20.09 -5.44
CA PRO A 126 1.14 18.74 -5.28
C PRO A 126 2.26 17.80 -4.81
N PHE A 127 1.95 16.93 -3.86
CA PHE A 127 2.82 15.82 -3.53
C PHE A 127 2.62 14.73 -4.60
N ILE A 128 3.60 14.56 -5.45
CA ILE A 128 3.60 13.53 -6.50
C ILE A 128 4.33 12.32 -5.93
N TYR A 129 3.57 11.32 -5.49
CA TYR A 129 4.13 10.11 -4.91
C TYR A 129 4.39 9.01 -5.96
N SER A 130 3.59 8.97 -7.01
CA SER A 130 3.68 7.94 -8.04
C SER A 130 5.00 8.01 -8.79
N GLY A 131 5.73 6.91 -8.76
CA GLY A 131 7.04 6.77 -9.40
C GLY A 131 8.24 7.14 -8.51
N TRP A 132 7.99 7.63 -7.27
CA TRP A 132 9.04 8.04 -6.33
C TRP A 132 9.21 7.08 -5.15
N GLU A 133 8.62 5.90 -5.21
CA GLU A 133 8.64 4.92 -4.12
C GLU A 133 10.08 4.51 -3.75
N ASN A 134 10.92 4.30 -4.75
CA ASN A 134 12.32 3.95 -4.53
C ASN A 134 13.13 5.10 -3.93
N THR A 135 12.85 6.34 -4.31
CA THR A 135 13.53 7.53 -3.79
C THR A 135 13.41 7.63 -2.27
N ILE A 136 12.25 7.32 -1.70
CA ILE A 136 12.04 7.33 -0.25
C ILE A 136 12.98 6.34 0.44
N VAL A 137 13.22 5.19 -0.16
CA VAL A 137 14.11 4.17 0.40
C VAL A 137 15.57 4.53 0.16
N THR A 138 15.97 4.78 -1.08
CA THR A 138 17.38 4.98 -1.46
C THR A 138 17.93 6.29 -0.92
N THR A 139 17.27 7.41 -1.14
CA THR A 139 17.67 8.71 -0.58
C THR A 139 17.52 8.72 0.94
N GLY A 140 16.49 8.07 1.49
CA GLY A 140 16.30 7.96 2.94
C GLY A 140 17.42 7.18 3.62
N LEU A 141 17.88 6.08 3.04
CA LEU A 141 19.03 5.31 3.54
C LEU A 141 20.31 6.12 3.44
N LYS A 142 20.53 6.86 2.35
CA LYS A 142 21.69 7.74 2.21
C LYS A 142 21.67 8.89 3.22
N MET A 143 20.50 9.44 3.53
CA MET A 143 20.33 10.42 4.61
C MET A 143 20.68 9.84 5.98
N LEU A 144 20.29 8.59 6.25
CA LEU A 144 20.70 7.91 7.49
C LEU A 144 22.22 7.71 7.57
N ASP A 145 22.87 7.40 6.45
CA ASP A 145 24.34 7.29 6.39
C ASP A 145 24.99 8.64 6.67
N PHE A 146 24.44 9.73 6.13
CA PHE A 146 24.91 11.10 6.45
C PHE A 146 24.79 11.40 7.95
N ILE A 147 23.62 11.12 8.56
CA ILE A 147 23.40 11.33 9.99
C ILE A 147 24.39 10.52 10.86
N LYS A 148 24.77 9.33 10.40
CA LYS A 148 25.77 8.47 11.06
C LYS A 148 27.22 8.87 10.78
N GLY A 149 27.46 9.85 9.92
CA GLY A 149 28.80 10.28 9.49
C GLY A 149 29.47 9.37 8.46
N ASN A 150 28.72 8.48 7.83
CA ASN A 150 29.21 7.52 6.81
C ASN A 150 29.07 8.07 5.37
N ALA A 151 28.42 9.21 5.18
CA ALA A 151 28.25 9.88 3.89
C ALA A 151 28.29 11.40 4.06
N THR A 152 28.50 12.13 2.97
CA THR A 152 28.43 13.60 2.93
C THR A 152 27.04 14.07 2.49
N MET A 153 26.73 15.35 2.63
CA MET A 153 25.50 15.93 2.09
C MET A 153 25.51 15.87 0.55
N GLU A 154 26.68 16.02 -0.07
CA GLU A 154 26.85 15.87 -1.51
C GLU A 154 26.49 14.47 -1.99
N ASP A 155 26.76 13.43 -1.18
CA ASP A 155 26.35 12.06 -1.49
C ASP A 155 24.83 11.91 -1.43
N VAL A 156 24.16 12.59 -0.50
CA VAL A 156 22.70 12.60 -0.41
C VAL A 156 22.07 13.30 -1.61
N ILE A 157 22.61 14.48 -1.98
CA ILE A 157 22.13 15.24 -3.15
C ILE A 157 22.33 14.43 -4.42
N ARG A 158 23.51 13.84 -4.62
CA ARG A 158 23.77 12.97 -5.78
C ARG A 158 22.79 11.81 -5.84
N GLN A 159 22.50 11.14 -4.72
CA GLN A 159 21.51 10.06 -4.69
C GLN A 159 20.12 10.56 -5.08
N LEU A 160 19.72 11.75 -4.63
CA LEU A 160 18.45 12.35 -4.99
C LEU A 160 18.37 12.67 -6.48
N ASP A 161 19.45 13.21 -7.06
CA ASP A 161 19.54 13.49 -8.50
C ASP A 161 19.46 12.18 -9.32
N GLU A 162 20.17 11.12 -8.92
CA GLU A 162 20.10 9.80 -9.55
C GLU A 162 18.68 9.22 -9.48
N ASP A 163 18.03 9.33 -8.33
CA ASP A 163 16.65 8.88 -8.14
C ASP A 163 15.67 9.70 -9.00
N GLN A 164 15.86 11.02 -9.08
CA GLN A 164 15.07 11.90 -9.94
C GLN A 164 15.24 11.55 -11.41
N ASP A 165 16.47 11.35 -11.86
CA ASP A 165 16.77 10.96 -13.24
C ASP A 165 16.12 9.61 -13.56
N SER A 166 16.12 8.66 -12.63
CA SER A 166 15.45 7.38 -12.80
C SER A 166 13.94 7.51 -12.95
N VAL A 167 13.30 8.45 -12.24
CA VAL A 167 11.85 8.70 -12.33
C VAL A 167 11.47 9.43 -13.62
N VAL A 168 12.25 10.46 -13.99
CA VAL A 168 11.93 11.35 -15.12
C VAL A 168 12.30 10.72 -16.46
N ASN A 169 13.42 9.99 -16.51
CA ASN A 169 13.99 9.45 -17.75
C ASN A 169 13.72 7.95 -17.96
N ASN A 170 13.19 7.26 -16.95
CA ASN A 170 12.93 5.83 -17.03
C ASN A 170 11.49 5.55 -17.44
N THR A 171 11.32 5.01 -18.60
CA THR A 171 10.14 4.18 -18.89
C THR A 171 10.29 2.94 -18.00
N PRO A 172 9.34 2.62 -17.10
CA PRO A 172 9.48 1.45 -16.24
C PRO A 172 9.76 0.22 -17.08
N ASP A 173 10.76 -0.57 -16.71
CA ASP A 173 11.08 -1.79 -17.40
C ASP A 173 9.87 -2.72 -17.39
N VAL A 174 9.43 -3.11 -18.59
CA VAL A 174 8.37 -4.09 -18.74
C VAL A 174 8.95 -5.47 -18.50
N ILE A 175 8.54 -6.11 -17.41
CA ILE A 175 8.96 -7.46 -17.04
C ILE A 175 8.35 -8.49 -17.98
N THR A 176 7.06 -8.35 -18.27
CA THR A 176 6.28 -9.22 -19.17
C THR A 176 5.06 -8.48 -19.68
N THR A 177 4.32 -9.06 -20.64
CA THR A 177 3.06 -8.49 -21.12
C THR A 177 1.90 -9.42 -20.78
N VAL A 178 0.90 -8.92 -20.08
CA VAL A 178 -0.37 -9.61 -19.86
C VAL A 178 -1.28 -9.34 -21.06
N THR A 179 -1.77 -10.39 -21.72
CA THR A 179 -2.52 -10.28 -22.98
C THR A 179 -4.01 -10.08 -22.80
N GLU A 180 -4.53 -10.39 -21.61
CA GLU A 180 -5.94 -10.22 -21.24
C GLU A 180 -6.06 -9.86 -19.74
N GLU A 181 -7.21 -9.32 -19.30
CA GLU A 181 -7.43 -9.05 -17.88
C GLU A 181 -7.40 -10.37 -17.08
N LEU A 182 -6.48 -10.47 -16.13
CA LEU A 182 -6.42 -11.56 -15.16
C LEU A 182 -7.15 -11.16 -13.88
N SER A 183 -8.07 -12.00 -13.44
CA SER A 183 -8.81 -11.78 -12.19
C SER A 183 -7.87 -11.87 -10.98
N GLN A 184 -8.34 -11.44 -9.81
CA GLN A 184 -7.64 -11.62 -8.54
C GLN A 184 -7.29 -13.11 -8.29
N GLN A 185 -8.20 -14.02 -8.65
CA GLN A 185 -7.97 -15.46 -8.54
C GLN A 185 -6.89 -15.94 -9.51
N ASP A 186 -6.90 -15.47 -10.77
CA ASP A 186 -5.86 -15.79 -11.74
C ASP A 186 -4.50 -15.31 -11.24
N CYS A 187 -4.42 -14.10 -10.68
CA CYS A 187 -3.20 -13.58 -10.06
C CYS A 187 -2.74 -14.45 -8.88
N ALA A 188 -3.67 -14.91 -8.03
CA ALA A 188 -3.35 -15.80 -6.92
C ALA A 188 -2.78 -17.16 -7.40
N MET A 189 -3.29 -17.70 -8.51
CA MET A 189 -2.74 -18.91 -9.12
C MET A 189 -1.29 -18.70 -9.57
N LEU A 190 -0.99 -17.59 -10.25
CA LEU A 190 0.37 -17.27 -10.69
C LEU A 190 1.32 -17.03 -9.51
N VAL A 191 0.89 -16.28 -8.50
CA VAL A 191 1.65 -16.02 -7.28
C VAL A 191 1.93 -17.31 -6.51
N GLY A 192 0.94 -18.17 -6.36
CA GLY A 192 1.10 -19.45 -5.68
C GLY A 192 2.12 -20.36 -6.38
N ARG A 193 2.06 -20.45 -7.71
CA ARG A 193 3.08 -21.16 -8.50
C ARG A 193 4.46 -20.57 -8.30
N CYS A 194 4.57 -19.26 -8.40
CA CYS A 194 5.83 -18.55 -8.18
C CYS A 194 6.42 -18.89 -6.80
N PHE A 195 5.63 -18.79 -5.75
CA PHE A 195 6.08 -19.02 -4.39
C PHE A 195 6.45 -20.48 -4.13
N ALA A 196 5.64 -21.42 -4.61
CA ALA A 196 5.96 -22.83 -4.48
C ALA A 196 7.23 -23.20 -5.22
N GLN A 197 7.42 -22.71 -6.46
CA GLN A 197 8.65 -22.96 -7.22
C GLN A 197 9.88 -22.33 -6.56
N ALA A 198 9.77 -21.10 -6.08
CA ALA A 198 10.89 -20.38 -5.47
C ALA A 198 11.34 -20.99 -4.13
N THR A 199 10.43 -21.65 -3.41
CA THR A 199 10.72 -22.28 -2.10
C THR A 199 10.92 -23.79 -2.19
N GLY A 200 10.68 -24.41 -3.35
CA GLY A 200 10.68 -25.85 -3.51
C GLY A 200 9.53 -26.55 -2.78
N SER A 201 8.41 -25.83 -2.55
CA SER A 201 7.23 -26.38 -1.90
C SER A 201 6.38 -27.23 -2.84
N ASP A 202 5.67 -28.23 -2.29
CA ASP A 202 4.81 -29.14 -3.05
C ASP A 202 3.63 -28.42 -3.69
N LEU A 203 3.10 -27.40 -3.00
CA LEU A 203 1.94 -26.60 -3.38
C LEU A 203 1.94 -25.26 -2.67
N ALA A 204 0.97 -24.40 -2.98
CA ALA A 204 0.78 -23.13 -2.28
C ALA A 204 -0.68 -22.89 -1.89
N LEU A 205 -0.86 -22.14 -0.80
CA LEU A 205 -2.12 -21.53 -0.38
C LEU A 205 -1.99 -20.02 -0.45
N VAL A 206 -2.85 -19.40 -1.24
CA VAL A 206 -2.85 -17.95 -1.46
C VAL A 206 -4.17 -17.37 -1.00
N SER A 207 -4.13 -16.49 -0.01
CA SER A 207 -5.31 -15.77 0.45
C SER A 207 -5.71 -14.70 -0.58
N LEU A 208 -7.02 -14.56 -0.80
CA LEU A 208 -7.60 -13.44 -1.56
C LEU A 208 -7.93 -12.24 -0.66
N SER A 209 -7.21 -12.07 0.42
CA SER A 209 -7.40 -10.97 1.35
C SER A 209 -6.95 -9.64 0.77
N THR A 210 -7.70 -8.59 1.06
CA THR A 210 -7.30 -7.22 0.77
C THR A 210 -6.47 -6.67 1.93
N TRP A 211 -5.63 -5.66 1.63
CA TRP A 211 -4.99 -4.87 2.67
C TRP A 211 -6.05 -4.24 3.57
N ILE A 212 -5.92 -4.42 4.88
CA ILE A 212 -6.86 -3.88 5.85
C ILE A 212 -6.19 -2.71 6.55
N PRO A 213 -6.68 -1.47 6.31
CA PRO A 213 -6.17 -0.30 7.02
C PRO A 213 -6.35 -0.43 8.52
N GLY A 214 -5.33 -0.16 9.30
CA GLY A 214 -5.42 -0.09 10.76
C GLY A 214 -4.66 -1.18 11.50
N ASN A 215 -4.07 -2.16 10.83
CA ASN A 215 -3.12 -3.07 11.45
C ASN A 215 -1.74 -2.99 10.78
N PRO A 216 -0.96 -1.92 11.05
CA PRO A 216 0.35 -1.72 10.42
C PRO A 216 1.40 -2.75 10.86
N THR A 217 1.15 -3.50 11.91
CA THR A 217 2.09 -4.51 12.43
C THR A 217 1.89 -5.86 11.77
N ASP A 218 0.77 -6.08 11.09
CA ASP A 218 0.40 -7.36 10.52
C ASP A 218 0.71 -7.46 9.02
N GLN A 219 1.92 -7.11 8.67
CA GLN A 219 2.38 -7.12 7.28
C GLN A 219 2.59 -8.53 6.70
N ASN A 220 2.52 -9.58 7.50
CA ASN A 220 2.68 -10.97 7.06
C ASN A 220 1.35 -11.61 6.62
N HIS A 221 0.24 -10.94 6.85
CA HIS A 221 -1.10 -11.51 6.71
C HIS A 221 -1.85 -11.05 5.46
N HIS A 222 -1.18 -10.48 4.48
CA HIS A 222 -1.84 -10.05 3.25
C HIS A 222 -1.65 -11.06 2.13
N GLY A 223 -2.73 -11.40 1.48
CA GLY A 223 -2.72 -12.22 0.28
C GLY A 223 -2.71 -11.38 -1.01
N VAL A 224 -3.11 -11.99 -2.10
CA VAL A 224 -3.28 -11.30 -3.38
C VAL A 224 -4.52 -10.41 -3.34
N ALA A 225 -4.31 -9.09 -3.51
CA ALA A 225 -5.34 -8.08 -3.30
C ALA A 225 -5.96 -7.54 -4.59
N ALA A 226 -5.33 -7.72 -5.75
CA ALA A 226 -5.71 -7.05 -6.97
C ALA A 226 -5.63 -7.97 -8.19
N LYS A 227 -6.07 -7.44 -9.32
CA LYS A 227 -6.02 -8.05 -10.64
C LYS A 227 -4.97 -7.38 -11.50
N LEU A 228 -4.55 -8.04 -12.58
CA LEU A 228 -3.72 -7.47 -13.62
C LEU A 228 -4.55 -7.12 -14.86
N TYR A 229 -4.22 -5.99 -15.46
CA TYR A 229 -4.83 -5.57 -16.71
C TYR A 229 -3.98 -5.97 -17.91
N ALA A 230 -4.60 -6.07 -19.08
CA ALA A 230 -3.91 -6.33 -20.35
C ALA A 230 -2.98 -5.16 -20.68
N LYS A 231 -1.70 -5.30 -20.38
CA LYS A 231 -0.64 -4.30 -20.61
C LYS A 231 0.74 -4.89 -20.31
N GLY A 232 1.79 -4.14 -20.61
CA GLY A 232 3.11 -4.40 -20.04
C GLY A 232 3.09 -4.29 -18.53
N ILE A 233 3.65 -5.28 -17.84
CA ILE A 233 3.69 -5.38 -16.38
C ILE A 233 5.06 -4.95 -15.89
N THR A 234 5.04 -4.07 -14.90
CA THR A 234 6.21 -3.49 -14.26
C THR A 234 6.33 -3.96 -12.81
N ASP A 235 7.41 -3.59 -12.14
CA ASP A 235 7.58 -3.78 -10.69
C ASP A 235 6.41 -3.23 -9.87
N TYR A 236 5.88 -2.08 -10.28
CA TYR A 236 4.72 -1.49 -9.62
C TYR A 236 3.49 -2.40 -9.70
N ASP A 237 3.20 -2.98 -10.87
CA ASP A 237 2.06 -3.88 -11.02
C ASP A 237 2.21 -5.13 -10.16
N LEU A 238 3.43 -5.68 -10.05
CA LEU A 238 3.71 -6.79 -9.14
C LEU A 238 3.50 -6.39 -7.69
N SER A 239 3.92 -5.19 -7.28
CA SER A 239 3.72 -4.70 -5.92
C SER A 239 2.24 -4.50 -5.55
N VAL A 240 1.39 -4.22 -6.54
CA VAL A 240 -0.06 -4.07 -6.34
C VAL A 240 -0.75 -5.42 -6.12
N ILE A 241 -0.33 -6.46 -6.82
CA ILE A 241 -0.89 -7.82 -6.62
C ILE A 241 -0.25 -8.54 -5.42
N LEU A 242 0.93 -8.12 -5.00
CA LEU A 242 1.70 -8.68 -3.88
C LEU A 242 1.92 -7.63 -2.78
N PRO A 243 0.89 -7.19 -2.05
CA PRO A 243 1.07 -6.17 -1.01
C PRO A 243 2.00 -6.62 0.12
N THR A 244 2.13 -7.92 0.35
CA THR A 244 3.11 -8.52 1.28
C THR A 244 4.47 -8.74 0.63
N GLY A 245 4.58 -8.59 -0.69
CA GLY A 245 5.80 -8.85 -1.46
C GLY A 245 6.88 -7.76 -1.31
N TRP A 246 6.59 -6.66 -0.65
CA TRP A 246 7.53 -5.56 -0.47
C TRP A 246 8.72 -5.98 0.40
N ASN A 247 9.73 -6.58 -0.21
CA ASN A 247 10.95 -7.08 0.44
C ASN A 247 10.70 -8.07 1.59
N ARG A 248 9.58 -8.78 1.56
CA ARG A 248 9.25 -9.82 2.52
C ARG A 248 9.62 -11.18 1.99
N THR A 249 10.07 -12.03 2.89
CA THR A 249 10.37 -13.41 2.58
C THR A 249 9.10 -14.25 2.49
N ILE A 250 9.10 -15.21 1.58
CA ILE A 250 8.02 -16.18 1.44
C ILE A 250 8.02 -17.09 2.66
N GLN A 251 6.84 -17.31 3.20
CA GLN A 251 6.65 -18.23 4.32
C GLN A 251 6.25 -19.62 3.84
N THR A 252 6.68 -20.64 4.55
CA THR A 252 6.34 -22.03 4.29
C THR A 252 5.88 -22.73 5.56
N VAL A 253 5.06 -23.77 5.40
CA VAL A 253 4.50 -24.55 6.50
C VAL A 253 4.23 -25.98 6.07
N ALA A 254 4.43 -26.95 6.97
CA ALA A 254 4.06 -28.34 6.73
C ALA A 254 2.59 -28.55 7.15
N LEU A 255 1.73 -28.93 6.22
CA LEU A 255 0.31 -29.17 6.44
C LEU A 255 -0.12 -30.53 5.90
N THR A 256 -1.03 -31.22 6.60
CA THR A 256 -1.71 -32.38 6.06
C THR A 256 -2.77 -31.95 5.03
N GLY A 257 -3.15 -32.85 4.11
CA GLY A 257 -4.22 -32.56 3.16
C GLY A 257 -5.56 -32.25 3.86
N GLN A 258 -5.80 -32.80 5.07
CA GLN A 258 -6.98 -32.45 5.86
C GLN A 258 -6.91 -30.99 6.34
N GLN A 259 -5.77 -30.55 6.90
CA GLN A 259 -5.57 -29.15 7.33
C GLN A 259 -5.71 -28.18 6.15
N ILE A 260 -5.20 -28.55 4.96
CA ILE A 260 -5.39 -27.77 3.74
C ILE A 260 -6.88 -27.66 3.39
N SER A 261 -7.62 -28.75 3.46
CA SER A 261 -9.07 -28.78 3.20
C SER A 261 -9.83 -27.89 4.19
N ASP A 262 -9.47 -27.94 5.47
CA ASP A 262 -10.09 -27.14 6.53
C ASP A 262 -9.81 -25.63 6.31
N LEU A 263 -8.59 -25.26 5.92
CA LEU A 263 -8.26 -23.88 5.56
C LEU A 263 -9.00 -23.39 4.32
N LEU A 264 -9.18 -24.23 3.31
CA LEU A 264 -9.98 -23.88 2.13
C LEU A 264 -11.46 -23.67 2.49
N ALA A 265 -11.98 -24.41 3.47
CA ALA A 265 -13.34 -24.28 3.93
C ALA A 265 -13.57 -23.07 4.83
N SER A 266 -12.63 -22.76 5.73
CA SER A 266 -12.72 -21.62 6.66
C SER A 266 -12.28 -20.29 6.05
N GLY A 267 -11.36 -20.33 5.11
CA GLY A 267 -10.72 -19.15 4.56
C GLY A 267 -9.72 -18.48 5.53
N TYR A 268 -9.17 -17.38 5.08
CA TYR A 268 -8.24 -16.55 5.86
C TYR A 268 -9.02 -15.61 6.78
N ASP A 269 -8.92 -15.81 8.07
CA ASP A 269 -9.52 -14.93 9.09
C ASP A 269 -8.46 -14.08 9.77
N ALA A 270 -8.23 -12.89 9.21
CA ALA A 270 -7.21 -11.96 9.68
C ALA A 270 -7.46 -11.38 11.09
N TYR A 271 -8.68 -11.52 11.61
CA TYR A 271 -9.09 -10.84 12.85
C TYR A 271 -9.69 -11.76 13.91
N GLY A 272 -9.78 -13.05 13.64
CA GLY A 272 -10.46 -13.98 14.55
C GLY A 272 -11.95 -13.65 14.76
N ASN A 273 -12.59 -12.98 13.80
CA ASN A 273 -13.99 -12.55 13.89
C ASN A 273 -14.97 -13.41 13.10
N GLY A 274 -14.51 -14.53 12.58
CA GLY A 274 -15.29 -15.48 11.79
C GLY A 274 -15.58 -15.02 10.36
N LYS A 275 -14.93 -13.98 9.86
CA LYS A 275 -15.02 -13.52 8.47
C LYS A 275 -13.77 -13.91 7.71
N GLY A 276 -13.77 -15.08 7.09
CA GLY A 276 -12.67 -15.55 6.28
C GLY A 276 -12.67 -14.98 4.87
N TYR A 277 -11.49 -14.63 4.36
CA TYR A 277 -11.26 -14.45 2.94
C TYR A 277 -10.88 -15.79 2.33
N PRO A 278 -11.34 -16.13 1.12
CA PRO A 278 -11.06 -17.43 0.55
C PRO A 278 -9.57 -17.64 0.30
N TYR A 279 -9.11 -18.85 0.57
CA TYR A 279 -7.82 -19.33 0.06
C TYR A 279 -8.00 -19.93 -1.32
N VAL A 280 -7.02 -19.71 -2.18
CA VAL A 280 -6.84 -20.40 -3.45
C VAL A 280 -5.78 -21.48 -3.25
N LEU A 281 -6.14 -22.73 -3.50
CA LEU A 281 -5.18 -23.83 -3.58
C LEU A 281 -4.48 -23.79 -4.95
N VAL A 282 -3.18 -23.75 -4.94
CA VAL A 282 -2.33 -23.81 -6.12
C VAL A 282 -1.50 -25.08 -6.02
N SER A 283 -1.91 -26.10 -6.74
CA SER A 283 -1.35 -27.45 -6.61
C SER A 283 -1.43 -28.20 -7.93
N PRO A 284 -0.39 -28.98 -8.31
CA PRO A 284 -0.44 -29.87 -9.45
C PRO A 284 -1.26 -31.15 -9.17
N VAL A 285 -1.58 -31.43 -7.91
CA VAL A 285 -2.31 -32.62 -7.49
C VAL A 285 -3.38 -32.26 -6.45
N GLN A 286 -4.40 -33.09 -6.32
CA GLN A 286 -5.37 -32.98 -5.23
C GLN A 286 -4.72 -33.50 -3.93
N PRO A 287 -4.65 -32.67 -2.85
CA PRO A 287 -4.07 -33.12 -1.59
C PRO A 287 -4.84 -34.28 -0.95
N GLU A 288 -4.13 -35.29 -0.50
CA GLU A 288 -4.68 -36.45 0.21
C GLU A 288 -4.72 -36.16 1.72
N ALA A 289 -5.85 -36.40 2.37
CA ALA A 289 -6.11 -35.99 3.77
C ALA A 289 -5.00 -36.39 4.77
N GLY A 290 -4.46 -37.59 4.65
CA GLY A 290 -3.43 -38.13 5.58
C GLY A 290 -1.98 -37.83 5.18
N LYS A 291 -1.75 -37.23 4.03
CA LYS A 291 -0.40 -36.92 3.54
C LYS A 291 0.00 -35.50 3.94
N THR A 292 1.25 -35.33 4.36
CA THR A 292 1.83 -34.01 4.68
C THR A 292 2.51 -33.43 3.45
N TYR A 293 2.31 -32.13 3.23
CA TYR A 293 2.85 -31.34 2.14
C TYR A 293 3.62 -30.15 2.69
N GLN A 294 4.72 -29.79 2.05
CA GLN A 294 5.34 -28.50 2.26
C GLN A 294 4.60 -27.44 1.45
N VAL A 295 4.06 -26.46 2.12
CA VAL A 295 3.14 -25.47 1.54
C VAL A 295 3.76 -24.09 1.56
N ALA A 296 3.87 -23.42 0.41
CA ALA A 296 4.17 -22.01 0.36
C ALA A 296 2.91 -21.20 0.65
N ILE A 297 3.02 -20.17 1.48
CA ILE A 297 1.86 -19.38 1.93
C ILE A 297 2.01 -17.91 1.51
N CYS A 298 0.96 -17.39 0.90
CA CYS A 298 0.78 -15.97 0.70
C CYS A 298 -0.45 -15.52 1.50
N GLY A 299 -0.20 -14.84 2.61
CA GLY A 299 -1.21 -14.55 3.63
C GLY A 299 -1.31 -15.66 4.69
N VAL A 300 -0.96 -15.34 5.93
CA VAL A 300 -0.99 -16.27 7.07
C VAL A 300 -2.01 -15.76 8.08
N SER A 301 -3.00 -16.61 8.42
CA SER A 301 -3.95 -16.30 9.49
C SER A 301 -3.32 -16.56 10.86
N ASP A 302 -3.78 -15.85 11.90
CA ASP A 302 -3.37 -16.10 13.29
C ASP A 302 -3.69 -17.54 13.72
N GLN A 303 -4.80 -18.09 13.24
CA GLN A 303 -5.17 -19.46 13.47
C GLN A 303 -4.11 -20.43 12.93
N LEU A 304 -3.66 -20.23 11.68
CA LEU A 304 -2.62 -21.08 11.10
C LEU A 304 -1.30 -20.96 11.87
N ALA A 305 -0.92 -19.74 12.24
CA ALA A 305 0.29 -19.50 13.03
C ALA A 305 0.23 -20.12 14.44
N ALA A 306 -0.97 -20.28 15.00
CA ALA A 306 -1.18 -20.94 16.27
C ALA A 306 -1.16 -22.48 16.18
N GLU A 307 -1.61 -23.02 15.05
CA GLU A 307 -1.77 -24.49 14.85
C GLU A 307 -0.57 -25.17 14.18
N ALA A 308 0.27 -24.41 13.49
CA ALA A 308 1.40 -24.94 12.74
C ALA A 308 2.63 -24.01 12.81
N THR A 309 3.82 -24.60 12.75
CA THR A 309 5.06 -23.82 12.70
C THR A 309 5.25 -23.24 11.31
N VAL A 310 5.10 -21.94 11.21
CA VAL A 310 5.40 -21.17 9.99
C VAL A 310 6.88 -20.86 9.96
N THR A 311 7.53 -21.17 8.85
CA THR A 311 8.96 -20.99 8.65
C THR A 311 9.22 -19.94 7.58
N ASP A 312 10.18 -19.05 7.84
CA ASP A 312 10.69 -18.11 6.85
C ASP A 312 11.62 -18.85 5.89
N SER A 313 11.33 -18.77 4.58
CA SER A 313 12.14 -19.43 3.55
C SER A 313 13.46 -18.72 3.24
N GLY A 314 13.63 -17.47 3.66
CA GLY A 314 14.74 -16.60 3.26
C GLY A 314 14.63 -16.07 1.82
N VAL A 315 13.62 -16.47 1.05
CA VAL A 315 13.42 -16.03 -0.33
C VAL A 315 12.52 -14.79 -0.36
N VAL A 316 13.01 -13.69 -0.91
CA VAL A 316 12.22 -12.45 -1.05
C VAL A 316 11.14 -12.64 -2.09
N GLY A 317 9.87 -12.41 -1.71
CA GLY A 317 8.71 -12.68 -2.57
C GLY A 317 8.70 -11.84 -3.85
N MET A 318 9.13 -10.57 -3.77
CA MET A 318 9.21 -9.70 -4.95
C MET A 318 10.27 -10.15 -5.94
N ASP A 319 11.44 -10.59 -5.46
CA ASP A 319 12.51 -11.08 -6.33
C ASP A 319 12.10 -12.39 -7.02
N ALA A 320 11.43 -13.27 -6.29
CA ALA A 320 10.83 -14.47 -6.84
C ALA A 320 9.79 -14.12 -7.93
N ALA A 321 8.91 -13.15 -7.67
CA ALA A 321 7.90 -12.71 -8.63
C ALA A 321 8.54 -12.12 -9.90
N LYS A 322 9.51 -11.23 -9.77
CA LYS A 322 10.24 -10.68 -10.92
C LYS A 322 10.87 -11.79 -11.78
N THR A 323 11.51 -12.74 -11.14
CA THR A 323 12.12 -13.89 -11.83
C THR A 323 11.06 -14.74 -12.52
N PHE A 324 9.97 -15.07 -11.82
CA PHE A 324 8.90 -15.90 -12.35
C PHE A 324 8.19 -15.23 -13.53
N PHE A 325 7.73 -14.00 -13.36
CA PHE A 325 7.01 -13.26 -14.41
C PHE A 325 7.95 -12.93 -15.59
N GLY A 326 9.21 -12.62 -15.33
CA GLY A 326 10.22 -12.34 -16.36
C GLY A 326 10.63 -13.56 -17.20
N ALA A 327 10.28 -14.76 -16.77
CA ALA A 327 10.46 -15.97 -17.59
C ALA A 327 9.45 -16.08 -18.76
N TYR A 328 8.41 -15.24 -18.76
CA TYR A 328 7.37 -15.21 -19.77
C TYR A 328 7.51 -13.96 -20.65
N THR A 329 7.48 -14.11 -21.96
CA THR A 329 7.32 -12.97 -22.89
C THR A 329 5.91 -12.39 -22.78
N THR A 330 4.91 -13.28 -22.68
CA THR A 330 3.50 -12.93 -22.49
C THR A 330 2.85 -13.89 -21.50
N ILE A 331 1.85 -13.38 -20.78
CA ILE A 331 1.02 -14.15 -19.83
C ILE A 331 -0.45 -13.97 -20.20
N SER A 332 -1.17 -15.08 -20.19
CA SER A 332 -2.62 -15.16 -20.38
C SER A 332 -3.26 -15.97 -19.28
N ARG A 333 -4.57 -16.07 -19.27
CA ARG A 333 -5.30 -16.94 -18.33
C ARG A 333 -4.91 -18.41 -18.47
N ALA A 334 -4.53 -18.87 -19.66
CA ALA A 334 -4.07 -20.23 -19.88
C ALA A 334 -2.82 -20.58 -19.05
N ASP A 335 -2.01 -19.58 -18.74
CA ASP A 335 -0.78 -19.74 -17.96
C ASP A 335 -1.02 -19.83 -16.46
N THR A 336 -2.24 -19.66 -15.98
CA THR A 336 -2.57 -19.79 -14.54
C THR A 336 -2.63 -21.23 -14.07
N ALA A 337 -2.88 -22.18 -14.96
CA ALA A 337 -2.88 -23.59 -14.63
C ALA A 337 -1.48 -24.06 -14.24
N TRP A 338 -1.39 -24.84 -13.19
CA TRP A 338 -0.15 -25.54 -12.81
C TRP A 338 -0.19 -26.93 -13.45
N ASN A 339 0.45 -27.08 -14.61
CA ASN A 339 0.63 -28.33 -15.35
C ASN A 339 1.87 -29.08 -14.87
#